data_5a9249b902cccb21445f34505f837ca8
#
_entry.id   5a9249b902cccb21445f34505f837ca8
#
_cell.length_a   1.000
_cell.length_b   1.000
_cell.length_c   1.000
_cell.angle_alpha   90.00
_cell.angle_beta   90.00
_cell.angle_gamma   90.00
#
_symmetry.space_group_name_H-M   'P 1'
#
loop_
_entity.id
_entity.type
_entity.pdbx_description
1 polymer ?
#
loop_
_entity_poly.entity_id
_entity_poly.type
_entity_poly.pdbx_seq_one_letter_code
_entity_poly.pdbx_strand_id
1 'polypeptide(L)'
;MSSNHALALFTRALRALALAGAPALAGAPALGWAQSGEDVCAQQAVQPPPGLAARMAAAALREHALMGGALIDAGGGLIRQGFAEAEQDRAPDSDRPTWQRVWGYWRSTQVAALVSVSTRTPSAQMRAALIDQPWSAVFIGHVMRQAGLSERQFRYSASHHDYVRAAFASTEVELEGRASAYAYRACDLRSTAPRVGDLLCFARDRDRAADTFDTLRQALATRAVSMHCDLVVRRDSASVEAVGGNVVQSVTLRRLGLQSDGSGRLWSAYLESEHARAAMAVLAPPPEGSAQALLPDTYLNRKPWSVLLQLRGTAASPGGTWAGPRELRAACC
;
A
#
# COMPACT_ATOMS: atom_id res chain seq x y z
N MET A 1 41.88 -43.27 38.92
CA MET A 1 41.98 -43.13 40.41
C MET A 1 40.73 -42.39 40.84
N SER A 2 39.73 -43.10 41.26
CA SER A 2 39.32 -43.32 42.67
C SER A 2 38.73 -42.03 43.24
N SER A 3 37.62 -41.92 43.84
CA SER A 3 36.62 -42.83 44.47
C SER A 3 35.43 -41.95 44.87
N ASN A 4 34.22 -42.34 44.66
CA ASN A 4 33.32 -43.05 45.55
C ASN A 4 32.67 -42.27 46.73
N HIS A 5 31.35 -42.47 46.81
CA HIS A 5 30.47 -42.62 47.98
C HIS A 5 29.92 -41.31 48.58
N ALA A 6 28.66 -41.19 49.04
CA ALA A 6 27.75 -42.20 49.58
C ALA A 6 26.27 -41.68 49.60
N LEU A 7 25.42 -42.65 49.49
CA LEU A 7 23.99 -42.72 49.80
C LEU A 7 23.66 -42.33 51.26
N ALA A 8 22.55 -41.66 51.54
CA ALA A 8 21.79 -41.82 52.77
C ALA A 8 20.30 -41.57 52.58
N LEU A 9 19.56 -42.64 52.68
CA LEU A 9 18.12 -42.75 52.87
C LEU A 9 17.73 -42.23 54.28
N PHE A 10 16.61 -41.48 54.38
CA PHE A 10 15.78 -41.53 55.59
C PHE A 10 14.29 -41.38 55.24
N THR A 11 13.57 -42.30 55.77
CA THR A 11 12.14 -42.61 55.60
C THR A 11 11.26 -41.89 56.62
N ARG A 12 10.00 -41.63 56.21
CA ARG A 12 8.72 -41.60 56.97
C ARG A 12 8.44 -40.46 57.94
N ALA A 13 7.35 -39.80 57.71
CA ALA A 13 6.17 -39.79 58.60
C ALA A 13 4.95 -39.18 57.95
N LEU A 14 3.88 -39.97 57.82
CA LEU A 14 2.51 -39.52 57.52
C LEU A 14 2.00 -38.65 58.66
N ARG A 15 1.32 -37.54 58.37
CA ARG A 15 0.19 -37.03 59.19
C ARG A 15 -0.84 -36.42 58.24
N ALA A 16 -2.00 -37.04 58.26
CA ALA A 16 -3.24 -36.52 57.73
C ALA A 16 -3.77 -35.39 58.62
N LEU A 17 -4.23 -34.29 58.08
CA LEU A 17 -5.20 -33.37 58.69
C LEU A 17 -6.09 -32.72 57.63
N ALA A 18 -7.28 -32.90 57.83
CA ALA A 18 -8.60 -32.40 57.48
C ALA A 18 -8.75 -31.15 56.61
N LEU A 19 -9.69 -31.31 55.70
CA LEU A 19 -10.57 -30.39 54.99
C LEU A 19 -10.84 -29.05 55.69
N ALA A 20 -10.55 -27.97 54.98
CA ALA A 20 -11.28 -26.71 55.08
C ALA A 20 -11.51 -26.18 53.65
N GLY A 21 -12.77 -26.08 53.26
CA GLY A 21 -13.20 -25.60 51.97
C GLY A 21 -12.80 -24.13 51.73
N ALA A 22 -12.17 -23.87 50.59
CA ALA A 22 -11.99 -22.53 50.09
C ALA A 22 -13.07 -22.23 49.02
N PRO A 23 -13.67 -21.04 49.05
CA PRO A 23 -14.70 -20.70 48.07
C PRO A 23 -14.06 -20.59 46.66
N ALA A 24 -14.74 -21.16 45.69
CA ALA A 24 -14.43 -21.01 44.27
C ALA A 24 -14.53 -19.52 43.91
N LEU A 25 -13.40 -18.87 43.74
CA LEU A 25 -13.32 -17.62 42.98
C LEU A 25 -13.68 -17.93 41.53
N ALA A 26 -14.92 -17.55 41.18
CA ALA A 26 -15.35 -17.53 39.81
C ALA A 26 -14.32 -16.71 38.98
N GLY A 27 -13.54 -17.40 38.19
CA GLY A 27 -12.61 -16.77 37.24
C GLY A 27 -13.40 -15.85 36.32
N ALA A 28 -13.14 -14.56 36.43
CA ALA A 28 -13.55 -13.61 35.40
C ALA A 28 -13.01 -14.11 34.06
N PRO A 29 -13.81 -14.11 32.97
CA PRO A 29 -13.29 -14.48 31.67
C PRO A 29 -12.17 -13.50 31.37
N ALA A 30 -10.97 -14.02 31.12
CA ALA A 30 -9.90 -13.26 30.52
C ALA A 30 -10.43 -12.76 29.19
N LEU A 31 -10.79 -11.47 29.12
CA LEU A 31 -11.15 -10.78 27.91
C LEU A 31 -9.99 -10.96 26.94
N GLY A 32 -10.21 -11.77 25.91
CA GLY A 32 -9.26 -12.08 24.89
C GLY A 32 -8.87 -10.84 24.10
N TRP A 33 -7.64 -10.41 24.28
CA TRP A 33 -7.02 -9.28 23.57
C TRP A 33 -6.47 -9.66 22.17
N ALA A 34 -6.87 -10.83 21.65
CA ALA A 34 -6.30 -11.40 20.41
C ALA A 34 -7.17 -11.22 19.14
N GLN A 35 -8.32 -10.55 19.19
CA GLN A 35 -9.24 -10.49 18.03
C GLN A 35 -9.37 -9.13 17.35
N SER A 36 -8.68 -8.07 17.77
CA SER A 36 -8.99 -6.72 17.28
C SER A 36 -8.26 -6.29 15.99
N GLY A 37 -7.16 -6.93 15.62
CA GLY A 37 -6.33 -6.46 14.50
C GLY A 37 -6.87 -6.82 13.11
N GLU A 38 -7.40 -8.03 12.94
CA GLU A 38 -8.00 -8.48 11.68
C GLU A 38 -9.37 -7.83 11.43
N ASP A 39 -10.12 -7.54 12.49
CA ASP A 39 -11.46 -6.97 12.42
C ASP A 39 -11.51 -5.55 11.84
N VAL A 40 -10.50 -4.70 12.08
CA VAL A 40 -10.50 -3.31 11.60
C VAL A 40 -10.43 -3.24 10.07
N CYS A 41 -9.67 -4.11 9.43
CA CYS A 41 -9.55 -4.20 7.98
C CYS A 41 -10.73 -4.96 7.34
N ALA A 42 -11.30 -5.96 8.04
CA ALA A 42 -12.44 -6.77 7.59
C ALA A 42 -13.79 -6.04 7.75
N GLN A 43 -13.97 -5.31 8.85
CA GLN A 43 -15.23 -4.59 9.16
C GLN A 43 -15.54 -3.48 8.16
N GLN A 44 -14.55 -2.97 7.43
CA GLN A 44 -14.76 -2.00 6.37
C GLN A 44 -14.80 -2.60 4.96
N ALA A 45 -15.40 -3.75 4.81
CA ALA A 45 -15.99 -4.16 3.53
C ALA A 45 -17.06 -3.13 3.04
N VAL A 46 -17.47 -2.20 3.91
CA VAL A 46 -18.26 -1.02 3.56
C VAL A 46 -17.48 -0.16 2.57
N GLN A 47 -18.05 0.05 1.41
CA GLN A 47 -17.49 0.84 0.31
C GLN A 47 -16.89 2.17 0.81
N PRO A 48 -15.70 2.57 0.36
CA PRO A 48 -15.20 3.91 0.61
C PRO A 48 -16.22 4.92 0.09
N PRO A 49 -16.26 6.16 0.63
CA PRO A 49 -17.19 7.17 0.14
C PRO A 49 -17.10 7.22 -1.38
N PRO A 50 -18.14 6.85 -2.13
CA PRO A 50 -18.05 6.63 -3.58
C PRO A 50 -17.50 7.86 -4.32
N GLY A 51 -17.74 9.05 -3.79
CA GLY A 51 -17.21 10.29 -4.35
C GLY A 51 -15.68 10.46 -4.23
N LEU A 52 -15.06 10.05 -3.12
CA LEU A 52 -13.61 10.24 -2.92
C LEU A 52 -12.79 9.25 -3.76
N ALA A 53 -13.10 7.96 -3.66
CA ALA A 53 -12.46 6.92 -4.46
C ALA A 53 -12.58 7.20 -5.97
N ALA A 54 -13.78 7.62 -6.42
CA ALA A 54 -14.02 7.98 -7.82
C ALA A 54 -13.17 9.19 -8.27
N ARG A 55 -13.02 10.24 -7.43
CA ARG A 55 -12.16 11.37 -7.76
C ARG A 55 -10.69 10.98 -7.85
N MET A 56 -10.20 10.13 -6.94
CA MET A 56 -8.83 9.59 -6.98
C MET A 56 -8.60 8.81 -8.28
N ALA A 57 -9.48 7.87 -8.59
CA ALA A 57 -9.39 7.07 -9.80
C ALA A 57 -9.43 7.92 -11.07
N ALA A 58 -10.34 8.89 -11.13
CA ALA A 58 -10.44 9.81 -12.26
C ALA A 58 -9.19 10.67 -12.44
N ALA A 59 -8.60 11.17 -11.35
CA ALA A 59 -7.35 11.94 -11.41
C ALA A 59 -6.19 11.08 -11.92
N ALA A 60 -6.01 9.86 -11.39
CA ALA A 60 -4.95 8.96 -11.82
C ALA A 60 -5.09 8.52 -13.28
N LEU A 61 -6.31 8.17 -13.70
CA LEU A 61 -6.59 7.76 -15.07
C LEU A 61 -6.40 8.91 -16.08
N ARG A 62 -6.73 10.13 -15.70
CA ARG A 62 -6.45 11.31 -16.52
C ARG A 62 -4.96 11.50 -16.74
N GLU A 63 -4.15 11.46 -15.68
CA GLU A 63 -2.70 11.58 -15.81
C GLU A 63 -2.09 10.41 -16.59
N HIS A 64 -2.60 9.18 -16.39
CA HIS A 64 -2.22 8.02 -17.19
C HIS A 64 -2.45 8.25 -18.70
N ALA A 65 -3.63 8.75 -19.09
CA ALA A 65 -3.92 9.06 -20.48
C ALA A 65 -2.98 10.15 -21.03
N LEU A 66 -2.74 11.22 -20.26
CA LEU A 66 -1.88 12.34 -20.63
C LEU A 66 -0.38 11.98 -20.68
N MET A 67 0.03 10.86 -20.07
CA MET A 67 1.38 10.28 -20.16
C MET A 67 1.45 9.15 -21.20
N GLY A 68 0.53 9.10 -22.17
CA GLY A 68 0.56 8.16 -23.30
C GLY A 68 0.00 6.77 -23.00
N GLY A 69 -0.56 6.55 -21.80
CA GLY A 69 -1.34 5.37 -21.49
C GLY A 69 -0.56 4.06 -21.42
N ALA A 70 0.62 4.03 -20.79
CA ALA A 70 1.42 2.82 -20.61
C ALA A 70 0.62 1.72 -19.93
N LEU A 71 0.70 0.48 -20.43
CA LEU A 71 -0.11 -0.63 -19.95
C LEU A 71 0.72 -1.90 -19.76
N ILE A 72 0.69 -2.44 -18.54
CA ILE A 72 1.17 -3.78 -18.20
C ILE A 72 -0.07 -4.66 -18.05
N ASP A 73 -0.18 -5.70 -18.86
CA ASP A 73 -1.31 -6.62 -18.85
C ASP A 73 -1.28 -7.60 -17.65
N ALA A 74 -2.29 -8.44 -17.52
CA ALA A 74 -2.35 -9.45 -16.48
C ALA A 74 -1.27 -10.53 -16.63
N GLY A 75 -0.73 -10.73 -17.83
CA GLY A 75 0.43 -11.57 -18.11
C GLY A 75 1.76 -10.94 -17.74
N GLY A 76 1.75 -9.71 -17.16
CA GLY A 76 2.96 -9.00 -16.72
C GLY A 76 3.81 -8.41 -17.85
N GLY A 77 3.33 -8.44 -19.08
CA GLY A 77 3.97 -7.83 -20.24
C GLY A 77 3.64 -6.35 -20.39
N LEU A 78 4.62 -5.53 -20.76
CA LEU A 78 4.38 -4.15 -21.20
C LEU A 78 3.83 -4.18 -22.62
N ILE A 79 2.50 -4.12 -22.75
CA ILE A 79 1.81 -4.22 -24.06
C ILE A 79 1.57 -2.88 -24.73
N ARG A 80 1.71 -1.79 -23.99
CA ARG A 80 1.72 -0.41 -24.53
C ARG A 80 2.71 0.44 -23.74
N GLN A 81 3.61 1.08 -24.46
CA GLN A 81 4.55 2.03 -23.89
C GLN A 81 3.89 3.41 -23.80
N GLY A 82 4.12 4.13 -22.71
CA GLY A 82 3.75 5.54 -22.55
C GLY A 82 4.87 6.48 -22.97
N PHE A 83 4.64 7.76 -22.76
CA PHE A 83 5.69 8.76 -22.90
C PHE A 83 6.65 8.71 -21.72
N ALA A 84 7.94 8.88 -21.97
CA ALA A 84 8.95 8.91 -20.92
C ALA A 84 8.95 10.24 -20.17
N GLU A 85 9.32 10.19 -18.89
CA GLU A 85 9.26 11.28 -17.93
C GLU A 85 9.97 12.58 -18.31
N ALA A 86 11.03 12.46 -19.10
CA ALA A 86 11.89 13.60 -19.46
C ALA A 86 11.69 14.07 -20.91
N GLU A 87 10.76 13.48 -21.63
CA GLU A 87 10.58 13.75 -23.05
C GLU A 87 9.79 15.03 -23.32
N GLN A 88 9.85 15.45 -24.58
CA GLN A 88 9.04 16.56 -25.11
C GLN A 88 7.67 16.08 -25.63
N ASP A 89 7.45 14.76 -25.58
CA ASP A 89 6.18 14.15 -25.98
C ASP A 89 5.01 14.71 -25.18
N ARG A 90 3.87 14.75 -25.81
CA ARG A 90 2.61 15.19 -25.20
C ARG A 90 1.41 14.51 -25.87
N ALA A 91 0.36 14.29 -25.09
CA ALA A 91 -0.90 13.86 -25.65
C ALA A 91 -1.48 14.96 -26.59
N PRO A 92 -2.26 14.58 -27.62
CA PRO A 92 -2.81 15.54 -28.60
C PRO A 92 -3.61 16.69 -27.98
N ASP A 93 -4.30 16.42 -26.89
CA ASP A 93 -5.13 17.37 -26.13
C ASP A 93 -4.37 18.07 -24.99
N SER A 94 -3.05 17.85 -24.89
CA SER A 94 -2.20 18.43 -23.87
C SER A 94 -1.34 19.58 -24.41
N ASP A 95 -1.37 20.71 -23.71
CA ASP A 95 -0.49 21.86 -23.95
C ASP A 95 0.92 21.69 -23.35
N ARG A 96 1.14 20.63 -22.55
CA ARG A 96 2.35 20.44 -21.75
C ARG A 96 3.07 19.14 -22.13
N PRO A 97 4.39 19.20 -22.35
CA PRO A 97 5.21 18.00 -22.50
C PRO A 97 5.32 17.23 -21.16
N THR A 98 5.72 15.96 -21.22
CA THR A 98 5.75 15.04 -20.08
C THR A 98 6.62 15.54 -18.93
N TRP A 99 7.78 16.14 -19.20
CA TRP A 99 8.64 16.69 -18.15
C TRP A 99 7.96 17.82 -17.34
N GLN A 100 7.12 18.65 -18.00
CA GLN A 100 6.36 19.69 -17.28
C GLN A 100 5.23 19.10 -16.44
N ARG A 101 4.69 17.94 -16.82
CA ARG A 101 3.73 17.20 -16.00
C ARG A 101 4.40 16.65 -14.76
N VAL A 102 5.54 15.97 -14.89
CA VAL A 102 6.32 15.48 -13.75
C VAL A 102 6.69 16.64 -12.80
N TRP A 103 7.12 17.78 -13.34
CA TRP A 103 7.33 18.99 -12.55
C TRP A 103 6.05 19.46 -11.83
N GLY A 104 4.89 19.37 -12.51
CA GLY A 104 3.58 19.64 -11.94
C GLY A 104 3.27 18.78 -10.71
N TYR A 105 3.62 17.49 -10.73
CA TYR A 105 3.43 16.60 -9.58
C TYR A 105 4.26 17.06 -8.37
N TRP A 106 5.53 17.41 -8.58
CA TRP A 106 6.38 17.97 -7.52
C TRP A 106 5.78 19.24 -6.92
N ARG A 107 5.36 20.18 -7.76
CA ARG A 107 4.79 21.45 -7.31
C ARG A 107 3.50 21.31 -6.53
N SER A 108 2.67 20.33 -6.87
CA SER A 108 1.36 20.15 -6.23
C SER A 108 1.44 19.61 -4.81
N THR A 109 2.56 19.03 -4.42
CA THR A 109 2.73 18.36 -3.11
C THR A 109 3.46 19.17 -2.07
N GLN A 110 3.85 20.40 -2.37
CA GLN A 110 4.67 21.28 -1.50
C GLN A 110 6.06 20.74 -1.13
N VAL A 111 6.47 19.64 -1.72
CA VAL A 111 7.83 19.06 -1.58
C VAL A 111 8.76 19.49 -2.73
N ALA A 112 8.32 20.42 -3.55
CA ALA A 112 9.07 20.92 -4.71
C ALA A 112 10.44 21.55 -4.34
N ALA A 113 10.62 21.92 -3.09
CA ALA A 113 11.92 22.40 -2.59
C ALA A 113 13.06 21.38 -2.67
N LEU A 114 12.73 20.08 -2.82
CA LEU A 114 13.72 19.02 -3.01
C LEU A 114 14.32 19.02 -4.42
N VAL A 115 13.64 19.67 -5.36
CA VAL A 115 14.14 19.86 -6.73
C VAL A 115 14.60 21.31 -6.85
N SER A 116 15.92 21.53 -6.82
CA SER A 116 16.53 22.87 -6.83
C SER A 116 16.43 23.51 -8.20
N VAL A 117 15.20 23.88 -8.60
CA VAL A 117 14.94 24.59 -9.85
C VAL A 117 14.16 25.88 -9.58
N SER A 118 14.50 26.93 -10.29
CA SER A 118 13.80 28.21 -10.28
C SER A 118 13.07 28.43 -11.61
N THR A 119 12.20 29.42 -11.65
CA THR A 119 11.55 29.87 -12.90
C THR A 119 12.53 30.36 -13.97
N ARG A 120 13.77 30.66 -13.56
CA ARG A 120 14.87 31.06 -14.45
C ARG A 120 15.74 29.91 -14.92
N THR A 121 15.53 28.70 -14.37
CA THR A 121 16.32 27.52 -14.75
C THR A 121 16.00 27.14 -16.20
N PRO A 122 17.02 26.98 -17.07
CA PRO A 122 16.80 26.51 -18.44
C PRO A 122 16.07 25.18 -18.48
N SER A 123 15.18 24.97 -19.45
CA SER A 123 14.36 23.77 -19.57
C SER A 123 15.18 22.47 -19.63
N ALA A 124 16.34 22.49 -20.29
CA ALA A 124 17.24 21.33 -20.35
C ALA A 124 17.79 20.97 -18.96
N GLN A 125 18.21 21.95 -18.18
CA GLN A 125 18.71 21.72 -16.82
C GLN A 125 17.57 21.25 -15.90
N MET A 126 16.37 21.79 -16.04
CA MET A 126 15.19 21.36 -15.29
C MET A 126 14.84 19.89 -15.61
N ARG A 127 14.86 19.50 -16.88
CA ARG A 127 14.63 18.12 -17.32
C ARG A 127 15.65 17.17 -16.69
N ALA A 128 16.95 17.51 -16.75
CA ALA A 128 18.01 16.72 -16.14
C ALA A 128 17.78 16.54 -14.63
N ALA A 129 17.44 17.59 -13.91
CA ALA A 129 17.15 17.52 -12.49
C ALA A 129 15.95 16.64 -12.14
N LEU A 130 14.94 16.55 -13.02
CA LEU A 130 13.76 15.70 -12.82
C LEU A 130 14.05 14.22 -13.04
N ILE A 131 14.92 13.86 -14.00
CA ILE A 131 15.31 12.47 -14.27
C ILE A 131 15.97 11.82 -13.06
N ASP A 132 16.81 12.56 -12.33
CA ASP A 132 17.57 12.06 -11.19
C ASP A 132 16.72 11.91 -9.91
N GLN A 133 15.46 12.35 -9.94
CA GLN A 133 14.58 12.33 -8.77
C GLN A 133 13.45 11.33 -8.93
N PRO A 134 13.34 10.31 -8.05
CA PRO A 134 12.20 9.40 -8.05
C PRO A 134 10.89 10.15 -7.77
N TRP A 135 9.99 10.22 -8.72
CA TRP A 135 8.75 11.01 -8.62
C TRP A 135 7.49 10.18 -8.35
N SER A 136 7.61 8.86 -8.13
CA SER A 136 6.44 8.00 -7.91
C SER A 136 5.60 8.41 -6.70
N ALA A 137 6.23 8.81 -5.60
CA ALA A 137 5.50 9.22 -4.39
C ALA A 137 4.80 10.57 -4.56
N VAL A 138 5.43 11.54 -5.24
CA VAL A 138 4.77 12.83 -5.51
C VAL A 138 3.65 12.71 -6.53
N PHE A 139 3.70 11.73 -7.44
CA PHE A 139 2.56 11.40 -8.30
C PHE A 139 1.35 10.97 -7.48
N ILE A 140 1.51 10.05 -6.52
CA ILE A 140 0.44 9.67 -5.60
C ILE A 140 -0.04 10.88 -4.82
N GLY A 141 0.87 11.69 -4.28
CA GLY A 141 0.52 12.94 -3.60
C GLY A 141 -0.28 13.90 -4.48
N HIS A 142 0.10 14.05 -5.76
CA HIS A 142 -0.66 14.86 -6.72
C HIS A 142 -2.08 14.35 -6.88
N VAL A 143 -2.28 13.04 -7.08
CA VAL A 143 -3.61 12.41 -7.20
C VAL A 143 -4.45 12.67 -5.94
N MET A 144 -3.87 12.51 -4.74
CA MET A 144 -4.55 12.78 -3.48
C MET A 144 -4.97 14.26 -3.35
N ARG A 145 -4.10 15.17 -3.77
CA ARG A 145 -4.41 16.61 -3.78
C ARG A 145 -5.56 16.94 -4.75
N GLN A 146 -5.54 16.37 -5.94
CA GLN A 146 -6.61 16.53 -6.93
C GLN A 146 -7.95 15.95 -6.44
N ALA A 147 -7.91 14.89 -5.64
CA ALA A 147 -9.10 14.31 -5.02
C ALA A 147 -9.64 15.13 -3.82
N GLY A 148 -8.87 16.12 -3.33
CA GLY A 148 -9.27 17.02 -2.26
C GLY A 148 -8.88 16.57 -0.86
N LEU A 149 -7.88 15.68 -0.69
CA LEU A 149 -7.40 15.33 0.64
C LEU A 149 -6.58 16.47 1.25
N SER A 150 -6.83 16.72 2.53
CA SER A 150 -6.04 17.66 3.33
C SER A 150 -4.74 17.01 3.85
N GLU A 151 -3.82 17.82 4.37
CA GLU A 151 -2.57 17.33 4.99
C GLU A 151 -2.81 16.50 6.27
N ARG A 152 -3.95 16.67 6.90
CA ARG A 152 -4.38 15.81 8.03
C ARG A 152 -4.84 14.43 7.56
N GLN A 153 -5.37 14.33 6.34
CA GLN A 153 -5.90 13.10 5.77
C GLN A 153 -4.86 12.31 4.98
N PHE A 154 -3.83 12.98 4.46
CA PHE A 154 -2.75 12.33 3.72
C PHE A 154 -1.41 12.99 3.97
N ARG A 155 -0.36 12.19 4.25
CA ARG A 155 1.01 12.67 4.44
C ARG A 155 1.67 12.88 3.08
N TYR A 156 1.70 14.12 2.60
CA TYR A 156 2.39 14.49 1.37
C TYR A 156 3.91 14.37 1.56
N SER A 157 4.56 13.63 0.67
CA SER A 157 6.00 13.38 0.73
C SER A 157 6.56 12.99 -0.64
N ALA A 158 7.86 13.13 -0.82
CA ALA A 158 8.61 12.58 -1.94
C ALA A 158 8.96 11.08 -1.71
N SER A 159 8.60 10.52 -0.57
CA SER A 159 8.84 9.12 -0.22
C SER A 159 7.54 8.40 0.13
N HIS A 160 7.34 7.23 -0.49
CA HIS A 160 6.22 6.34 -0.13
C HIS A 160 6.27 5.88 1.33
N HIS A 161 7.46 5.72 1.89
CA HIS A 161 7.69 5.38 3.29
C HIS A 161 6.88 6.23 4.26
N ASP A 162 6.84 7.55 4.05
CA ASP A 162 6.24 8.47 5.01
C ASP A 162 4.73 8.28 5.15
N TYR A 163 4.02 8.14 4.05
CA TYR A 163 2.58 7.96 4.11
C TYR A 163 2.17 6.51 4.41
N VAL A 164 3.01 5.52 4.07
CA VAL A 164 2.79 4.13 4.50
C VAL A 164 2.97 4.01 6.01
N ARG A 165 4.02 4.60 6.57
CA ARG A 165 4.22 4.64 8.03
C ARG A 165 3.08 5.35 8.76
N ALA A 166 2.57 6.45 8.19
CA ALA A 166 1.40 7.15 8.75
C ALA A 166 0.14 6.26 8.73
N ALA A 167 -0.04 5.40 7.71
CA ALA A 167 -1.14 4.46 7.66
C ALA A 167 -1.03 3.37 8.75
N PHE A 168 0.17 2.84 9.01
CA PHE A 168 0.41 1.92 10.13
C PHE A 168 0.08 2.58 11.46
N ALA A 169 0.59 3.79 11.71
CA ALA A 169 0.27 4.54 12.94
C ALA A 169 -1.23 4.83 13.06
N SER A 170 -1.93 5.09 11.96
CA SER A 170 -3.39 5.25 11.95
C SER A 170 -4.10 3.96 12.35
N THR A 171 -3.62 2.81 11.88
CA THR A 171 -4.18 1.50 12.26
C THR A 171 -4.01 1.24 13.76
N GLU A 172 -2.84 1.54 14.33
CA GLU A 172 -2.60 1.38 15.78
C GLU A 172 -3.56 2.23 16.61
N VAL A 173 -3.79 3.49 16.20
CA VAL A 173 -4.77 4.38 16.85
C VAL A 173 -6.18 3.78 16.83
N GLU A 174 -6.58 3.12 15.73
CA GLU A 174 -7.89 2.49 15.61
C GLU A 174 -8.00 1.20 16.43
N LEU A 175 -6.92 0.42 16.51
CA LEU A 175 -6.86 -0.77 17.36
C LEU A 175 -7.02 -0.43 18.85
N GLU A 176 -6.61 0.77 19.25
CA GLU A 176 -6.85 1.30 20.60
C GLU A 176 -8.27 1.87 20.79
N GLY A 177 -9.16 1.72 19.80
CA GLY A 177 -10.53 2.22 19.85
C GLY A 177 -10.64 3.74 19.65
N ARG A 178 -9.59 4.41 19.17
CA ARG A 178 -9.54 5.87 18.94
C ARG A 178 -9.77 6.20 17.45
N ALA A 179 -10.39 7.34 17.19
CA ALA A 179 -10.58 7.82 15.84
C ALA A 179 -9.28 8.39 15.26
N SER A 180 -8.97 8.07 14.01
CA SER A 180 -7.89 8.68 13.26
C SER A 180 -8.44 9.59 12.15
N ALA A 181 -7.83 10.76 11.97
CA ALA A 181 -8.14 11.68 10.87
C ALA A 181 -7.45 11.29 9.55
N TYR A 182 -6.52 10.35 9.58
CA TYR A 182 -5.80 9.89 8.40
C TYR A 182 -6.72 9.08 7.48
N ALA A 183 -6.63 9.27 6.16
CA ALA A 183 -7.57 8.65 5.22
C ALA A 183 -7.31 7.15 5.01
N TYR A 184 -6.17 6.65 5.39
CA TYR A 184 -5.76 5.27 5.14
C TYR A 184 -5.42 4.52 6.42
N ARG A 185 -5.62 3.21 6.38
CA ARG A 185 -5.09 2.24 7.33
C ARG A 185 -4.22 1.22 6.61
N ALA A 186 -3.26 0.62 7.29
CA ALA A 186 -2.45 -0.46 6.77
C ALA A 186 -3.12 -1.81 7.06
N CYS A 187 -3.31 -2.61 6.02
CA CYS A 187 -3.93 -3.93 6.08
C CYS A 187 -3.06 -4.99 5.40
N ASP A 188 -3.12 -6.23 5.88
CA ASP A 188 -2.45 -7.34 5.20
C ASP A 188 -3.21 -7.72 3.92
N LEU A 189 -2.51 -7.72 2.80
CA LEU A 189 -3.05 -8.13 1.50
C LEU A 189 -3.46 -9.61 1.43
N ARG A 190 -2.96 -10.45 2.35
CA ARG A 190 -3.35 -11.86 2.42
C ARG A 190 -4.79 -12.04 2.90
N SER A 191 -5.26 -11.15 3.76
CA SER A 191 -6.62 -11.19 4.33
C SER A 191 -7.55 -10.16 3.74
N THR A 192 -7.04 -9.10 3.10
CA THR A 192 -7.82 -7.94 2.67
C THR A 192 -7.87 -7.81 1.15
N ALA A 193 -9.09 -7.79 0.60
CA ALA A 193 -9.32 -7.58 -0.82
C ALA A 193 -9.17 -6.09 -1.19
N PRO A 194 -8.42 -5.73 -2.26
CA PRO A 194 -8.25 -4.34 -2.69
C PRO A 194 -9.53 -3.79 -3.31
N ARG A 195 -9.78 -2.49 -3.12
CA ARG A 195 -10.93 -1.75 -3.64
C ARG A 195 -10.46 -0.49 -4.35
N VAL A 196 -11.29 0.08 -5.20
CA VAL A 196 -11.01 1.38 -5.83
C VAL A 196 -10.72 2.44 -4.76
N GLY A 197 -9.61 3.14 -4.91
CA GLY A 197 -9.11 4.13 -3.96
C GLY A 197 -8.06 3.60 -2.98
N ASP A 198 -7.89 2.29 -2.85
CA ASP A 198 -6.83 1.69 -2.03
C ASP A 198 -5.46 1.81 -2.73
N LEU A 199 -4.38 1.80 -1.95
CA LEU A 199 -3.01 1.76 -2.47
C LEU A 199 -2.40 0.37 -2.24
N LEU A 200 -1.87 -0.23 -3.30
CA LEU A 200 -1.06 -1.45 -3.25
C LEU A 200 0.40 -1.05 -3.14
N CYS A 201 1.08 -1.46 -2.07
CA CYS A 201 2.45 -1.05 -1.81
C CYS A 201 3.40 -2.23 -1.59
N PHE A 202 4.67 -2.03 -1.94
CA PHE A 202 5.74 -2.99 -1.74
C PHE A 202 7.08 -2.31 -1.46
N ALA A 203 7.96 -3.00 -0.73
CA ALA A 203 9.34 -2.60 -0.56
C ALA A 203 10.17 -2.97 -1.80
N ARG A 204 11.15 -2.14 -2.16
CA ARG A 204 11.97 -2.31 -3.37
C ARG A 204 13.46 -2.15 -3.08
N ASP A 205 14.27 -2.43 -4.10
CA ASP A 205 15.72 -2.26 -4.10
C ASP A 205 16.38 -3.01 -2.93
N ARG A 206 17.22 -2.32 -2.15
CA ARG A 206 17.89 -2.88 -0.97
C ARG A 206 16.95 -3.35 0.14
N ASP A 207 15.70 -2.92 0.12
CA ASP A 207 14.71 -3.19 1.17
C ASP A 207 13.75 -4.34 0.82
N ARG A 208 13.97 -5.06 -0.28
CA ARG A 208 13.12 -6.15 -0.77
C ARG A 208 12.84 -7.25 0.26
N ALA A 209 13.71 -7.42 1.26
CA ALA A 209 13.49 -8.38 2.34
C ALA A 209 12.31 -8.03 3.25
N ALA A 210 11.81 -6.78 3.20
CA ALA A 210 10.58 -6.37 3.85
C ALA A 210 9.35 -6.69 2.96
N ASP A 211 9.20 -7.96 2.59
CA ASP A 211 8.28 -8.46 1.56
C ASP A 211 6.97 -9.04 2.10
N THR A 212 6.77 -9.02 3.41
CA THR A 212 5.51 -9.36 4.09
C THR A 212 4.99 -8.17 4.89
N PHE A 213 3.73 -8.22 5.29
CA PHE A 213 3.12 -7.19 6.13
C PHE A 213 3.91 -6.97 7.44
N ASP A 214 4.28 -8.06 8.11
CA ASP A 214 5.00 -7.98 9.40
C ASP A 214 6.44 -7.52 9.25
N THR A 215 7.19 -8.04 8.28
CA THR A 215 8.58 -7.61 8.03
C THR A 215 8.64 -6.15 7.60
N LEU A 216 7.66 -5.69 6.80
CA LEU A 216 7.54 -4.29 6.43
C LEU A 216 7.20 -3.42 7.65
N ARG A 217 6.25 -3.81 8.49
CA ARG A 217 5.89 -3.08 9.71
C ARG A 217 7.10 -2.91 10.63
N GLN A 218 7.86 -3.97 10.87
CA GLN A 218 9.08 -3.95 11.69
C GLN A 218 10.15 -3.02 11.09
N ALA A 219 10.37 -3.10 9.78
CA ALA A 219 11.34 -2.24 9.10
C ALA A 219 10.95 -0.76 9.20
N LEU A 220 9.68 -0.43 8.95
CA LEU A 220 9.16 0.95 9.02
C LEU A 220 9.21 1.55 10.42
N ALA A 221 9.18 0.73 11.47
CA ALA A 221 9.31 1.19 12.86
C ALA A 221 10.72 1.69 13.18
N THR A 222 11.74 1.20 12.49
CA THR A 222 13.15 1.41 12.85
C THR A 222 13.94 2.24 11.85
N ARG A 223 13.54 2.27 10.57
CA ARG A 223 14.31 2.93 9.52
C ARG A 223 13.44 3.37 8.33
N ALA A 224 13.99 4.19 7.46
CA ALA A 224 13.40 4.47 6.17
C ALA A 224 13.49 3.23 5.26
N VAL A 225 12.42 2.96 4.50
CA VAL A 225 12.27 1.82 3.58
C VAL A 225 12.06 2.35 2.17
N SER A 226 12.84 1.87 1.21
CA SER A 226 12.62 2.16 -0.21
C SER A 226 11.35 1.44 -0.66
N MET A 227 10.35 2.18 -1.15
CA MET A 227 9.02 1.64 -1.43
C MET A 227 8.44 2.15 -2.75
N HIS A 228 7.40 1.46 -3.20
CA HIS A 228 6.53 1.92 -4.27
C HIS A 228 5.07 1.61 -3.95
N CYS A 229 4.14 2.45 -4.43
CA CYS A 229 2.71 2.23 -4.31
C CYS A 229 2.00 2.58 -5.62
N ASP A 230 1.02 1.76 -5.98
CA ASP A 230 0.08 1.99 -7.08
C ASP A 230 -1.34 2.18 -6.54
N LEU A 231 -2.11 3.12 -7.10
CA LEU A 231 -3.50 3.37 -6.73
C LEU A 231 -4.45 2.47 -7.50
N VAL A 232 -5.30 1.73 -6.82
CA VAL A 232 -6.39 0.95 -7.45
C VAL A 232 -7.44 1.91 -8.04
N VAL A 233 -7.63 1.82 -9.35
CA VAL A 233 -8.52 2.73 -10.11
C VAL A 233 -9.74 2.05 -10.69
N ARG A 234 -9.70 0.74 -10.92
CA ARG A 234 -10.82 -0.12 -11.35
C ARG A 234 -10.70 -1.50 -10.76
N ARG A 235 -11.85 -2.17 -10.65
CA ARG A 235 -11.93 -3.55 -10.21
C ARG A 235 -13.12 -4.22 -10.88
N ASP A 236 -12.92 -5.47 -11.30
CA ASP A 236 -13.97 -6.42 -11.68
C ASP A 236 -13.87 -7.71 -10.85
N SER A 237 -14.55 -8.78 -11.26
CA SER A 237 -14.53 -10.07 -10.56
C SER A 237 -13.21 -10.83 -10.72
N ALA A 238 -12.42 -10.54 -11.75
CA ALA A 238 -11.20 -11.29 -12.11
C ALA A 238 -9.93 -10.49 -11.90
N SER A 239 -10.00 -9.15 -11.87
CA SER A 239 -8.82 -8.30 -11.84
C SER A 239 -9.04 -6.96 -11.12
N VAL A 240 -7.93 -6.35 -10.72
CA VAL A 240 -7.85 -4.93 -10.38
C VAL A 240 -6.90 -4.23 -11.34
N GLU A 241 -7.21 -2.99 -11.68
CA GLU A 241 -6.32 -2.08 -12.37
C GLU A 241 -5.77 -1.06 -11.38
N ALA A 242 -4.45 -0.93 -11.34
CA ALA A 242 -3.76 0.01 -10.47
C ALA A 242 -2.82 0.92 -11.29
N VAL A 243 -2.73 2.20 -10.92
CA VAL A 243 -1.91 3.20 -11.59
C VAL A 243 -0.80 3.69 -10.68
N GLY A 244 0.43 3.58 -11.16
CA GLY A 244 1.63 4.08 -10.49
C GLY A 244 2.37 5.13 -11.32
N GLY A 245 2.99 6.09 -10.64
CA GLY A 245 3.93 7.04 -11.25
C GLY A 245 5.34 6.47 -11.27
N ASN A 246 6.14 6.88 -12.24
CA ASN A 246 7.53 6.42 -12.43
C ASN A 246 7.67 4.89 -12.53
N VAL A 247 6.70 4.28 -13.19
CA VAL A 247 6.75 2.86 -13.55
C VAL A 247 7.12 2.81 -15.03
N VAL A 248 8.28 2.19 -15.33
CA VAL A 248 8.86 2.22 -16.70
C VAL A 248 8.95 3.66 -17.22
N GLN A 249 9.42 4.57 -16.36
CA GLN A 249 9.59 6.02 -16.62
C GLN A 249 8.31 6.78 -17.02
N SER A 250 7.14 6.20 -16.77
CA SER A 250 5.85 6.79 -17.15
C SER A 250 4.82 6.67 -16.02
N VAL A 251 3.61 7.21 -16.23
CA VAL A 251 2.43 6.85 -15.46
C VAL A 251 1.83 5.61 -16.08
N THR A 252 1.93 4.49 -15.39
CA THR A 252 1.61 3.17 -15.94
C THR A 252 0.45 2.52 -15.22
N LEU A 253 -0.49 1.98 -15.98
CA LEU A 253 -1.55 1.12 -15.49
C LEU A 253 -1.09 -0.33 -15.49
N ARG A 254 -1.30 -1.03 -14.37
CA ARG A 254 -1.13 -2.47 -14.23
C ARG A 254 -2.46 -3.15 -14.09
N ARG A 255 -2.60 -4.31 -14.72
CA ARG A 255 -3.69 -5.24 -14.43
C ARG A 255 -3.16 -6.38 -13.59
N LEU A 256 -3.78 -6.62 -12.41
CA LEU A 256 -3.41 -7.65 -11.46
C LEU A 256 -4.58 -8.62 -11.30
N GLY A 257 -4.33 -9.93 -11.41
CA GLY A 257 -5.33 -10.96 -11.25
C GLY A 257 -5.79 -11.11 -9.80
N LEU A 258 -7.06 -11.49 -9.63
CA LEU A 258 -7.67 -11.85 -8.36
C LEU A 258 -7.82 -13.36 -8.23
N GLN A 259 -7.88 -13.86 -6.99
CA GLN A 259 -8.16 -15.27 -6.71
C GLN A 259 -9.54 -15.66 -7.22
N SER A 260 -9.65 -16.88 -7.76
CA SER A 260 -10.90 -17.43 -8.30
C SER A 260 -11.83 -17.99 -7.22
N ASP A 261 -11.44 -17.93 -5.94
CA ASP A 261 -12.20 -18.43 -4.78
C ASP A 261 -13.36 -17.52 -4.33
N GLY A 262 -13.60 -16.42 -5.04
CA GLY A 262 -14.61 -15.44 -4.71
C GLY A 262 -14.23 -14.48 -3.59
N SER A 263 -13.05 -14.63 -2.98
CA SER A 263 -12.58 -13.71 -1.93
C SER A 263 -12.27 -12.30 -2.43
N GLY A 264 -12.00 -12.18 -3.73
CA GLY A 264 -11.59 -10.93 -4.36
C GLY A 264 -10.22 -10.43 -3.93
N ARG A 265 -9.40 -11.27 -3.30
CA ARG A 265 -8.01 -10.98 -2.92
C ARG A 265 -7.11 -11.08 -4.15
N LEU A 266 -5.94 -10.44 -4.07
CA LEU A 266 -4.93 -10.60 -5.11
C LEU A 266 -4.51 -12.07 -5.23
N TRP A 267 -4.13 -12.45 -6.43
CA TRP A 267 -3.58 -13.76 -6.70
C TRP A 267 -2.42 -14.08 -5.74
N SER A 268 -2.46 -15.25 -5.09
CA SER A 268 -1.51 -15.65 -4.04
C SER A 268 -0.05 -15.59 -4.49
N ALA A 269 0.24 -15.87 -5.76
CA ALA A 269 1.58 -15.79 -6.31
C ALA A 269 2.24 -14.40 -6.20
N TYR A 270 1.46 -13.33 -6.08
CA TYR A 270 2.01 -11.98 -5.82
C TYR A 270 2.42 -11.77 -4.36
N LEU A 271 1.88 -12.57 -3.45
CA LEU A 271 2.04 -12.41 -1.99
C LEU A 271 3.08 -13.37 -1.40
N GLU A 272 3.70 -14.19 -2.25
CA GLU A 272 4.77 -15.08 -1.81
C GLU A 272 6.07 -14.28 -1.61
N SER A 273 6.65 -14.44 -0.42
CA SER A 273 7.94 -13.85 -0.08
C SER A 273 9.03 -14.33 -1.04
N GLU A 274 9.87 -13.44 -1.51
CA GLU A 274 11.06 -13.80 -2.32
C GLU A 274 11.97 -14.77 -1.57
N HIS A 275 12.11 -14.61 -0.26
CA HIS A 275 12.89 -15.51 0.59
C HIS A 275 12.26 -16.90 0.67
N ALA A 276 10.94 -16.98 0.86
CA ALA A 276 10.23 -18.26 0.88
C ALA A 276 10.33 -18.96 -0.48
N ARG A 277 10.24 -18.22 -1.58
CA ARG A 277 10.39 -18.78 -2.94
C ARG A 277 11.81 -19.28 -3.19
N ALA A 278 12.82 -18.52 -2.80
CA ALA A 278 14.21 -18.95 -2.95
C ALA A 278 14.50 -20.22 -2.12
N ALA A 279 14.01 -20.30 -0.89
CA ALA A 279 14.15 -21.48 -0.05
C ALA A 279 13.40 -22.69 -0.66
N MET A 280 12.18 -22.49 -1.16
CA MET A 280 11.38 -23.53 -1.81
C MET A 280 12.00 -24.03 -3.13
N ALA A 281 12.56 -23.13 -3.93
CA ALA A 281 13.23 -23.48 -5.18
C ALA A 281 14.47 -24.36 -4.97
N VAL A 282 15.15 -24.20 -3.83
CA VAL A 282 16.28 -25.05 -3.44
C VAL A 282 15.82 -26.43 -2.94
N LEU A 283 14.70 -26.49 -2.20
CA LEU A 283 14.20 -27.70 -1.56
C LEU A 283 13.34 -28.56 -2.47
N ALA A 284 12.52 -27.94 -3.29
CA ALA A 284 11.64 -28.59 -4.25
C ALA A 284 11.35 -27.61 -5.41
N PRO A 285 11.99 -27.79 -6.57
CA PRO A 285 11.63 -26.98 -7.73
C PRO A 285 10.15 -27.19 -8.05
N PRO A 286 9.40 -26.10 -8.35
CA PRO A 286 7.97 -26.22 -8.66
C PRO A 286 7.78 -27.12 -9.88
N PRO A 287 6.72 -27.94 -9.91
CA PRO A 287 6.41 -28.78 -11.05
C PRO A 287 6.27 -27.94 -12.32
N GLU A 288 6.78 -28.46 -13.44
CA GLU A 288 6.61 -27.83 -14.75
C GLU A 288 5.10 -27.59 -15.00
N GLY A 289 4.72 -26.35 -15.34
CA GLY A 289 3.32 -25.97 -15.55
C GLY A 289 2.56 -25.50 -14.30
N SER A 290 3.19 -25.49 -13.12
CA SER A 290 2.56 -24.87 -11.92
C SER A 290 2.45 -23.34 -12.06
N ALA A 291 1.46 -22.74 -11.39
CA ALA A 291 1.28 -21.29 -11.39
C ALA A 291 2.55 -20.53 -10.92
N GLN A 292 3.37 -21.14 -10.07
CA GLN A 292 4.66 -20.59 -9.62
C GLN A 292 5.74 -20.60 -10.71
N ALA A 293 5.70 -21.58 -11.61
CA ALA A 293 6.60 -21.63 -12.76
C ALA A 293 6.22 -20.63 -13.85
N LEU A 294 5.01 -20.07 -13.80
CA LEU A 294 4.46 -19.16 -14.83
C LEU A 294 4.86 -17.69 -14.66
N LEU A 295 5.57 -17.31 -13.60
CA LEU A 295 6.03 -15.95 -13.39
C LEU A 295 7.53 -15.81 -13.73
N PRO A 296 7.88 -15.59 -15.01
CA PRO A 296 9.26 -15.38 -15.41
C PRO A 296 9.84 -14.11 -14.77
N ASP A 297 11.16 -14.00 -14.70
CA ASP A 297 11.85 -12.83 -14.13
C ASP A 297 11.51 -11.51 -14.85
N THR A 298 11.08 -11.59 -16.10
CA THR A 298 10.59 -10.47 -16.90
C THR A 298 9.15 -10.06 -16.60
N TYR A 299 8.44 -10.76 -15.70
CA TYR A 299 7.06 -10.46 -15.35
C TYR A 299 6.97 -9.18 -14.55
N LEU A 300 6.51 -8.08 -15.17
CA LEU A 300 6.53 -6.75 -14.56
C LEU A 300 5.58 -6.57 -13.37
N ASN A 301 4.55 -7.44 -13.23
CA ASN A 301 3.65 -7.45 -12.08
C ASN A 301 4.20 -8.23 -10.88
N ARG A 302 5.30 -8.98 -11.06
CA ARG A 302 5.98 -9.69 -9.98
C ARG A 302 6.69 -8.70 -9.06
N LYS A 303 6.00 -8.32 -8.01
CA LYS A 303 6.48 -7.42 -6.97
C LYS A 303 6.15 -8.03 -5.60
N PRO A 304 6.97 -7.82 -4.57
CA PRO A 304 6.68 -8.29 -3.22
C PRO A 304 5.61 -7.38 -2.58
N TRP A 305 4.36 -7.47 -3.09
CA TRP A 305 3.24 -6.70 -2.56
C TRP A 305 3.05 -7.01 -1.08
N SER A 306 3.37 -6.07 -0.20
CA SER A 306 3.50 -6.32 1.24
C SER A 306 2.38 -5.69 2.06
N VAL A 307 1.75 -4.61 1.60
CA VAL A 307 0.71 -3.92 2.35
C VAL A 307 -0.33 -3.29 1.43
N LEU A 308 -1.58 -3.36 1.86
CA LEU A 308 -2.70 -2.59 1.34
C LEU A 308 -2.92 -1.37 2.24
N LEU A 309 -2.81 -0.16 1.69
CA LEU A 309 -3.38 0.99 2.37
C LEU A 309 -4.84 1.09 1.99
N GLN A 310 -5.70 0.66 2.91
CA GLN A 310 -7.14 0.65 2.72
C GLN A 310 -7.72 2.04 2.95
N LEU A 311 -8.40 2.59 1.93
CA LEU A 311 -9.10 3.86 2.05
C LEU A 311 -10.28 3.71 3.03
N ARG A 312 -10.27 4.53 4.08
CA ARG A 312 -11.30 4.51 5.12
C ARG A 312 -12.58 5.19 4.62
N GLY A 313 -13.72 4.61 4.98
CA GLY A 313 -14.96 5.35 4.93
C GLY A 313 -14.85 6.55 5.89
N THR A 314 -15.12 7.76 5.44
CA THR A 314 -15.27 8.87 6.37
C THR A 314 -16.45 8.54 7.28
N ALA A 315 -16.21 8.45 8.60
CA ALA A 315 -17.29 8.68 9.53
C ALA A 315 -17.89 10.03 9.14
N ALA A 316 -19.18 10.06 8.83
CA ALA A 316 -19.86 11.30 8.52
C ALA A 316 -19.55 12.27 9.65
N SER A 317 -18.90 13.39 9.35
CA SER A 317 -18.79 14.47 10.33
C SER A 317 -20.19 14.87 10.71
N PRO A 318 -20.59 14.79 11.99
CA PRO A 318 -21.90 15.24 12.37
C PRO A 318 -21.93 16.76 12.10
N GLY A 319 -22.65 17.20 11.08
CA GLY A 319 -23.03 18.58 10.87
C GLY A 319 -22.36 19.36 9.74
N GLY A 320 -21.90 18.73 8.67
CA GLY A 320 -21.48 19.43 7.45
C GLY A 320 -22.52 19.27 6.33
N THR A 321 -23.44 20.18 6.15
CA THR A 321 -24.24 20.27 4.92
C THR A 321 -23.31 20.62 3.76
N TRP A 322 -23.07 19.66 2.88
CA TRP A 322 -22.32 19.89 1.64
C TRP A 322 -23.21 20.69 0.69
N ALA A 323 -22.90 21.99 0.52
CA ALA A 323 -23.45 22.78 -0.56
C ALA A 323 -22.78 22.36 -1.85
N GLY A 324 -23.49 21.67 -2.73
CA GLY A 324 -23.02 21.29 -4.07
C GLY A 324 -22.57 22.51 -4.89
N PRO A 325 -21.75 22.30 -5.95
CA PRO A 325 -21.31 23.40 -6.81
C PRO A 325 -22.53 24.08 -7.43
N ARG A 326 -22.64 25.40 -7.23
CA ARG A 326 -23.62 26.23 -7.94
C ARG A 326 -23.32 26.11 -9.43
N GLU A 327 -24.30 25.65 -10.20
CA GLU A 327 -24.30 25.81 -11.65
C GLU A 327 -24.07 27.27 -12.00
N LEU A 328 -22.94 27.56 -12.60
CA LEU A 328 -22.72 28.83 -13.28
C LEU A 328 -23.63 28.82 -14.53
N ARG A 329 -24.85 29.40 -14.37
CA ARG A 329 -25.65 29.75 -15.54
C ARG A 329 -24.85 30.72 -16.39
N ALA A 330 -24.55 30.28 -17.63
CA ALA A 330 -24.04 31.15 -18.65
C ALA A 330 -25.04 32.30 -18.85
N ALA A 331 -24.66 33.52 -18.51
CA ALA A 331 -25.33 34.71 -18.97
C ALA A 331 -24.83 34.98 -20.39
N CYS A 332 -25.67 34.69 -21.38
CA CYS A 332 -25.55 35.32 -22.71
C CYS A 332 -25.90 36.80 -22.57
N CYS A 333 -25.00 37.69 -22.99
CA CYS A 333 -25.21 38.89 -23.81
C CYS A 333 -23.89 39.31 -24.39
#